data_a14a6de08757d350f578976f3f90c4b2
#
_entry.id   a14a6de08757d350f578976f3f90c4b2
#
_cell.length_a   1.000
_cell.length_b   1.000
_cell.length_c   1.000
_cell.angle_alpha   90.00
_cell.angle_beta   90.00
_cell.angle_gamma   90.00
#
_symmetry.space_group_name_H-M   'P 1'
#
loop_
_entity.id
_entity.type
_entity.pdbx_description
1 polymer ?
#
loop_
_entity_poly.entity_id
_entity_poly.type
_entity_poly.pdbx_seq_one_letter_code
_entity_poly.pdbx_strand_id
1 'polypeptide(L)'
;MLEKLERVGFILKPHSPQIKETFKEIRKIFQSRDIKVSLSQKSAQMIGLKGVKFDRICKESDFLVSLGGDGTLLSLVRRSYDYHKPVLGINAGNLGFLADIRLDEVESFVDKLLKGEYRIDDRMMMVGILERANTSQKLYAFNDIVITRPSISKMVEIDAYIDGEKFNRYRGDGLIVSTPTGATAYSLAAGGPIMYPLTKAFILTPICPHSLTQRPLVVPTDFTIELISPKDRVIAMVDGQDSYKMEAGDKLYITIAKVGAKLLHKRERNYFSVLRDKLSWGE
;
A
#
# COMPACT_ATOMS: atom_id res chain seq x y z
N MET A 1 -14.12 16.12 -3.61
CA MET A 1 -15.16 15.28 -4.24
C MET A 1 -14.65 14.81 -5.60
N LEU A 2 -15.18 13.72 -6.14
CA LEU A 2 -14.94 13.30 -7.52
C LEU A 2 -15.64 14.30 -8.45
N GLU A 3 -14.94 14.78 -9.49
CA GLU A 3 -15.51 15.74 -10.44
C GLU A 3 -16.54 15.08 -11.36
N LYS A 4 -16.36 13.79 -11.66
CA LYS A 4 -17.24 12.96 -12.49
C LYS A 4 -17.34 11.55 -11.95
N LEU A 5 -18.43 10.87 -12.26
CA LEU A 5 -18.71 9.47 -11.91
C LEU A 5 -19.29 8.71 -13.11
N GLU A 6 -18.62 8.80 -14.26
CA GLU A 6 -19.09 8.21 -15.51
C GLU A 6 -18.33 6.91 -15.88
N ARG A 7 -17.09 6.78 -15.41
CA ARG A 7 -16.20 5.68 -15.83
C ARG A 7 -15.41 5.11 -14.66
N VAL A 8 -15.43 3.80 -14.53
CA VAL A 8 -14.68 3.09 -13.49
C VAL A 8 -13.79 2.01 -14.08
N GLY A 9 -12.57 1.89 -13.55
CA GLY A 9 -11.60 0.88 -13.95
C GLY A 9 -11.43 -0.21 -12.90
N PHE A 10 -11.69 -1.47 -13.24
CA PHE A 10 -11.58 -2.61 -12.33
C PHE A 10 -10.28 -3.37 -12.49
N ILE A 11 -9.68 -3.70 -11.34
CA ILE A 11 -8.57 -4.62 -11.19
C ILE A 11 -8.98 -5.72 -10.21
N LEU A 12 -8.91 -6.98 -10.64
CA LEU A 12 -9.33 -8.12 -9.85
C LEU A 12 -8.15 -8.75 -9.10
N LYS A 13 -8.45 -9.44 -8.01
CA LYS A 13 -7.48 -10.27 -7.29
C LYS A 13 -6.80 -11.23 -8.26
N PRO A 14 -5.46 -11.25 -8.34
CA PRO A 14 -4.74 -12.16 -9.21
C PRO A 14 -4.96 -13.62 -8.79
N HIS A 15 -4.78 -14.53 -9.75
CA HIS A 15 -4.90 -16.00 -9.54
C HIS A 15 -6.23 -16.44 -8.90
N SER A 16 -7.33 -15.72 -9.20
CA SER A 16 -8.66 -15.98 -8.63
C SER A 16 -9.73 -16.00 -9.71
N PRO A 17 -9.74 -16.99 -10.61
CA PRO A 17 -10.72 -17.05 -11.72
C PRO A 17 -12.17 -17.19 -11.23
N GLN A 18 -12.38 -17.72 -10.04
CA GLN A 18 -13.70 -17.84 -9.41
C GLN A 18 -14.40 -16.49 -9.12
N ILE A 19 -13.65 -15.37 -9.14
CA ILE A 19 -14.20 -14.02 -8.92
C ILE A 19 -15.04 -13.51 -10.11
N LYS A 20 -15.12 -14.28 -11.19
CA LYS A 20 -15.77 -13.91 -12.43
C LYS A 20 -17.24 -13.54 -12.25
N GLU A 21 -18.01 -14.37 -11.56
CA GLU A 21 -19.44 -14.13 -11.38
C GLU A 21 -19.67 -12.94 -10.45
N THR A 22 -18.94 -12.84 -9.35
CA THR A 22 -18.95 -11.66 -8.47
C THR A 22 -18.66 -10.37 -9.24
N PHE A 23 -17.65 -10.38 -10.12
CA PHE A 23 -17.35 -9.22 -10.96
C PHE A 23 -18.50 -8.88 -11.91
N LYS A 24 -19.16 -9.89 -12.51
CA LYS A 24 -20.31 -9.65 -13.41
C LYS A 24 -21.48 -9.01 -12.68
N GLU A 25 -21.76 -9.46 -11.47
CA GLU A 25 -22.83 -8.89 -10.62
C GLU A 25 -22.51 -7.43 -10.28
N ILE A 26 -21.31 -7.16 -9.78
CA ILE A 26 -20.89 -5.79 -9.45
C ILE A 26 -20.90 -4.91 -10.70
N ARG A 27 -20.42 -5.41 -11.84
CA ARG A 27 -20.48 -4.69 -13.12
C ARG A 27 -21.89 -4.25 -13.47
N LYS A 28 -22.91 -5.12 -13.27
CA LYS A 28 -24.32 -4.77 -13.52
C LYS A 28 -24.78 -3.63 -12.61
N ILE A 29 -24.39 -3.63 -11.34
CA ILE A 29 -24.71 -2.57 -10.38
C ILE A 29 -24.21 -1.21 -10.88
N PHE A 30 -22.98 -1.12 -11.35
CA PHE A 30 -22.42 0.13 -11.89
C PHE A 30 -23.12 0.52 -13.21
N GLN A 31 -23.34 -0.44 -14.10
CA GLN A 31 -23.94 -0.20 -15.41
C GLN A 31 -25.41 0.23 -15.32
N SER A 32 -26.19 -0.28 -14.34
CA SER A 32 -27.59 0.15 -14.12
C SER A 32 -27.69 1.59 -13.61
N ARG A 33 -26.56 2.22 -13.30
CA ARG A 33 -26.45 3.63 -12.88
C ARG A 33 -25.65 4.47 -13.88
N ASP A 34 -25.65 4.05 -15.15
CA ASP A 34 -24.97 4.69 -16.27
C ASP A 34 -23.46 4.86 -16.12
N ILE A 35 -22.81 4.10 -15.22
CA ILE A 35 -21.36 4.11 -15.03
C ILE A 35 -20.73 3.07 -15.96
N LYS A 36 -19.86 3.53 -16.85
CA LYS A 36 -19.10 2.66 -17.78
C LYS A 36 -18.01 1.90 -17.03
N VAL A 37 -18.01 0.57 -17.15
CA VAL A 37 -17.05 -0.31 -16.48
C VAL A 37 -16.00 -0.81 -17.45
N SER A 38 -14.74 -0.55 -17.16
CA SER A 38 -13.57 -1.09 -17.84
C SER A 38 -12.87 -2.13 -16.95
N LEU A 39 -12.35 -3.21 -17.55
CA LEU A 39 -11.63 -4.25 -16.84
C LEU A 39 -10.19 -4.30 -17.33
N SER A 40 -9.21 -4.41 -16.41
CA SER A 40 -7.79 -4.49 -16.83
C SER A 40 -7.51 -5.74 -17.63
N GLN A 41 -6.61 -5.65 -18.61
CA GLN A 41 -6.29 -6.73 -19.53
C GLN A 41 -5.87 -8.02 -18.80
N LYS A 42 -5.02 -7.91 -17.76
CA LYS A 42 -4.61 -9.07 -16.95
C LYS A 42 -5.79 -9.72 -16.21
N SER A 43 -6.65 -8.89 -15.61
CA SER A 43 -7.88 -9.39 -14.94
C SER A 43 -8.85 -10.03 -15.93
N ALA A 44 -9.01 -9.42 -17.09
CA ALA A 44 -9.90 -9.92 -18.13
C ALA A 44 -9.44 -11.26 -18.70
N GLN A 45 -8.15 -11.41 -18.99
CA GLN A 45 -7.56 -12.68 -19.44
C GLN A 45 -7.81 -13.81 -18.43
N MET A 46 -7.63 -13.52 -17.13
CA MET A 46 -7.83 -14.50 -16.06
C MET A 46 -9.26 -15.06 -16.03
N ILE A 47 -10.27 -14.25 -16.34
CA ILE A 47 -11.70 -14.65 -16.26
C ILE A 47 -12.35 -14.84 -17.65
N GLY A 48 -11.58 -14.84 -18.73
CA GLY A 48 -12.07 -15.08 -20.09
C GLY A 48 -12.96 -13.95 -20.64
N LEU A 49 -12.60 -12.69 -20.38
CA LEU A 49 -13.31 -11.49 -20.89
C LEU A 49 -12.36 -10.60 -21.70
N LYS A 50 -12.94 -9.61 -22.40
CA LYS A 50 -12.16 -8.55 -23.06
C LYS A 50 -11.75 -7.50 -22.06
N GLY A 51 -10.48 -7.09 -22.11
CA GLY A 51 -9.90 -6.10 -21.20
C GLY A 51 -9.19 -4.96 -21.93
N VAL A 52 -8.82 -3.96 -21.15
CA VAL A 52 -8.16 -2.72 -21.59
C VAL A 52 -6.77 -2.65 -20.95
N LYS A 53 -5.78 -2.11 -21.65
CA LYS A 53 -4.43 -1.87 -21.12
C LYS A 53 -4.51 -1.02 -19.84
N PHE A 54 -3.65 -1.32 -18.87
CA PHE A 54 -3.66 -0.68 -17.54
C PHE A 54 -3.55 0.85 -17.61
N ASP A 55 -2.61 1.35 -18.43
CA ASP A 55 -2.41 2.80 -18.60
C ASP A 55 -3.68 3.51 -19.12
N ARG A 56 -4.37 2.86 -20.07
CA ARG A 56 -5.61 3.39 -20.63
C ARG A 56 -6.73 3.42 -19.58
N ILE A 57 -6.85 2.36 -18.77
CA ILE A 57 -7.80 2.33 -17.65
C ILE A 57 -7.52 3.48 -16.69
N CYS A 58 -6.27 3.66 -16.27
CA CYS A 58 -5.91 4.73 -15.34
C CYS A 58 -6.18 6.13 -15.91
N LYS A 59 -5.97 6.35 -17.21
CA LYS A 59 -6.22 7.64 -17.87
C LYS A 59 -7.71 7.93 -18.05
N GLU A 60 -8.49 6.95 -18.48
CA GLU A 60 -9.89 7.13 -18.89
C GLU A 60 -10.90 6.99 -17.74
N SER A 61 -10.51 6.41 -16.61
CA SER A 61 -11.40 6.22 -15.46
C SER A 61 -11.38 7.43 -14.53
N ASP A 62 -12.53 7.72 -13.93
CA ASP A 62 -12.67 8.75 -12.90
C ASP A 62 -12.11 8.27 -11.57
N PHE A 63 -12.28 6.98 -11.29
CA PHE A 63 -11.66 6.28 -10.16
C PHE A 63 -11.39 4.81 -10.52
N LEU A 64 -10.58 4.15 -9.69
CA LEU A 64 -10.20 2.75 -9.86
C LEU A 64 -10.80 1.90 -8.76
N VAL A 65 -11.11 0.65 -9.06
CA VAL A 65 -11.64 -0.32 -8.10
C VAL A 65 -10.74 -1.54 -8.04
N SER A 66 -10.30 -1.89 -6.85
CA SER A 66 -9.75 -3.21 -6.57
C SER A 66 -10.86 -4.13 -6.07
N LEU A 67 -11.12 -5.24 -6.77
CA LEU A 67 -12.00 -6.31 -6.29
C LEU A 67 -11.14 -7.47 -5.79
N GLY A 68 -11.02 -7.57 -4.45
CA GLY A 68 -10.13 -8.54 -3.80
C GLY A 68 -9.95 -8.25 -2.33
N GLY A 69 -8.76 -8.38 -1.79
CA GLY A 69 -8.39 -7.95 -0.43
C GLY A 69 -7.40 -6.79 -0.44
N ASP A 70 -6.85 -6.47 0.75
CA ASP A 70 -5.89 -5.38 0.95
C ASP A 70 -4.68 -5.47 0.01
N GLY A 71 -4.15 -6.66 -0.24
CA GLY A 71 -3.01 -6.85 -1.17
C GLY A 71 -3.31 -6.46 -2.62
N THR A 72 -4.57 -6.64 -3.08
CA THR A 72 -5.00 -6.21 -4.42
C THR A 72 -5.10 -4.69 -4.49
N LEU A 73 -5.65 -4.07 -3.44
CA LEU A 73 -5.74 -2.62 -3.32
C LEU A 73 -4.35 -2.00 -3.26
N LEU A 74 -3.46 -2.54 -2.43
CA LEU A 74 -2.07 -2.11 -2.27
C LEU A 74 -1.32 -2.10 -3.61
N SER A 75 -1.41 -3.22 -4.37
CA SER A 75 -0.83 -3.31 -5.71
C SER A 75 -1.40 -2.26 -6.66
N LEU A 76 -2.71 -2.03 -6.62
CA LEU A 76 -3.38 -1.05 -7.47
C LEU A 76 -2.90 0.36 -7.15
N VAL A 77 -2.90 0.77 -5.88
CA VAL A 77 -2.45 2.09 -5.41
C VAL A 77 -1.03 2.38 -5.91
N ARG A 78 -0.10 1.47 -5.68
CA ARG A 78 1.30 1.65 -6.11
C ARG A 78 1.45 1.80 -7.63
N ARG A 79 0.82 0.91 -8.38
CA ARG A 79 0.93 0.89 -9.85
C ARG A 79 0.21 2.05 -10.53
N SER A 80 -0.81 2.62 -9.90
CA SER A 80 -1.56 3.76 -10.41
C SER A 80 -1.11 5.11 -9.85
N TYR A 81 0.00 5.13 -9.09
CA TYR A 81 0.49 6.34 -8.41
C TYR A 81 0.59 7.55 -9.35
N ASP A 82 1.24 7.41 -10.50
CA ASP A 82 1.46 8.51 -11.44
C ASP A 82 0.18 9.06 -12.09
N TYR A 83 -0.94 8.36 -11.96
CA TYR A 83 -2.24 8.80 -12.49
C TYR A 83 -3.10 9.56 -11.49
N HIS A 84 -2.72 9.55 -10.21
CA HIS A 84 -3.39 10.26 -9.11
C HIS A 84 -4.91 9.99 -9.00
N LYS A 85 -5.34 8.80 -9.41
CA LYS A 85 -6.75 8.42 -9.38
C LYS A 85 -7.17 7.95 -8.00
N PRO A 86 -8.36 8.33 -7.52
CA PRO A 86 -8.94 7.74 -6.34
C PRO A 86 -9.15 6.24 -6.51
N VAL A 87 -8.93 5.48 -5.45
CA VAL A 87 -9.04 4.02 -5.44
C VAL A 87 -10.08 3.58 -4.42
N LEU A 88 -10.99 2.71 -4.86
CA LEU A 88 -11.98 2.03 -4.03
C LEU A 88 -11.58 0.57 -3.81
N GLY A 89 -11.63 0.09 -2.57
CA GLY A 89 -11.44 -1.32 -2.23
C GLY A 89 -12.76 -2.04 -2.00
N ILE A 90 -13.13 -2.97 -2.88
CA ILE A 90 -14.23 -3.91 -2.65
C ILE A 90 -13.63 -5.23 -2.18
N ASN A 91 -14.02 -5.65 -0.98
CA ASN A 91 -13.49 -6.85 -0.36
C ASN A 91 -14.29 -8.08 -0.78
N ALA A 92 -13.62 -9.02 -1.47
CA ALA A 92 -14.18 -10.30 -1.90
C ALA A 92 -13.86 -11.46 -0.93
N GLY A 93 -13.53 -11.15 0.32
CA GLY A 93 -13.17 -12.14 1.35
C GLY A 93 -13.35 -11.56 2.75
N ASN A 94 -12.40 -11.84 3.65
CA ASN A 94 -12.41 -11.28 5.00
C ASN A 94 -12.06 -9.79 4.98
N LEU A 95 -12.84 -8.98 5.67
CA LEU A 95 -12.65 -7.53 5.78
C LEU A 95 -11.19 -7.20 6.14
N GLY A 96 -10.58 -6.27 5.39
CA GLY A 96 -9.22 -5.79 5.60
C GLY A 96 -9.16 -4.46 6.37
N PHE A 97 -7.95 -3.94 6.51
CA PHE A 97 -7.73 -2.58 7.01
C PHE A 97 -7.97 -1.51 5.92
N LEU A 98 -7.86 -1.88 4.65
CA LEU A 98 -7.89 -0.97 3.50
C LEU A 98 -9.15 -1.14 2.65
N ALA A 99 -9.43 -2.37 2.20
CA ALA A 99 -10.62 -2.70 1.41
C ALA A 99 -11.80 -2.94 2.36
N ASP A 100 -12.67 -1.94 2.50
CA ASP A 100 -13.71 -1.89 3.53
C ASP A 100 -15.15 -1.95 2.99
N ILE A 101 -15.35 -2.01 1.67
CA ILE A 101 -16.66 -2.22 1.08
C ILE A 101 -16.89 -3.72 0.91
N ARG A 102 -17.87 -4.27 1.60
CA ARG A 102 -18.28 -5.68 1.48
C ARG A 102 -19.10 -5.89 0.22
N LEU A 103 -19.16 -7.11 -0.29
CA LEU A 103 -19.92 -7.44 -1.51
C LEU A 103 -21.40 -7.08 -1.40
N ASP A 104 -22.01 -7.35 -0.25
CA ASP A 104 -23.42 -7.06 0.05
C ASP A 104 -23.71 -5.54 0.21
N GLU A 105 -22.68 -4.72 0.38
CA GLU A 105 -22.78 -3.26 0.53
C GLU A 105 -22.54 -2.48 -0.77
N VAL A 106 -22.07 -3.16 -1.83
CA VAL A 106 -21.64 -2.48 -3.06
C VAL A 106 -22.78 -1.65 -3.68
N GLU A 107 -23.97 -2.21 -3.76
CA GLU A 107 -25.11 -1.52 -4.36
C GLU A 107 -25.46 -0.24 -3.60
N SER A 108 -25.66 -0.32 -2.30
CA SER A 108 -25.96 0.83 -1.45
C SER A 108 -24.82 1.86 -1.45
N PHE A 109 -23.56 1.40 -1.52
CA PHE A 109 -22.42 2.29 -1.57
C PHE A 109 -22.34 3.05 -2.91
N VAL A 110 -22.62 2.42 -4.04
CA VAL A 110 -22.67 3.11 -5.35
C VAL A 110 -23.76 4.18 -5.36
N ASP A 111 -24.93 3.92 -4.76
CA ASP A 111 -25.98 4.94 -4.61
C ASP A 111 -25.54 6.12 -3.75
N LYS A 112 -24.86 5.87 -2.63
CA LYS A 112 -24.23 6.90 -1.79
C LYS A 112 -23.16 7.67 -2.54
N LEU A 113 -22.30 6.97 -3.32
CA LEU A 113 -21.24 7.57 -4.12
C LEU A 113 -21.81 8.59 -5.11
N LEU A 114 -22.89 8.28 -5.80
CA LEU A 114 -23.59 9.19 -6.73
C LEU A 114 -24.20 10.43 -6.04
N LYS A 115 -24.61 10.29 -4.77
CA LYS A 115 -25.10 11.39 -3.94
C LYS A 115 -23.99 12.24 -3.30
N GLY A 116 -22.71 11.88 -3.49
CA GLY A 116 -21.58 12.53 -2.82
C GLY A 116 -21.45 12.16 -1.34
N GLU A 117 -22.09 11.10 -0.88
CA GLU A 117 -22.09 10.62 0.51
C GLU A 117 -20.95 9.63 0.76
N TYR A 118 -19.72 10.06 0.49
CA TYR A 118 -18.49 9.28 0.69
C TYR A 118 -17.41 10.16 1.30
N ARG A 119 -16.30 9.53 1.69
CA ARG A 119 -15.09 10.19 2.17
C ARG A 119 -13.90 9.80 1.32
N ILE A 120 -13.00 10.74 1.10
CA ILE A 120 -11.68 10.47 0.53
C ILE A 120 -10.64 10.64 1.62
N ASP A 121 -9.90 9.59 1.92
CA ASP A 121 -8.71 9.65 2.75
C ASP A 121 -7.50 9.89 1.86
N ASP A 122 -6.76 10.96 2.10
CA ASP A 122 -5.48 11.21 1.46
C ASP A 122 -4.37 10.58 2.30
N ARG A 123 -3.94 9.39 1.91
CA ARG A 123 -2.95 8.58 2.62
C ARG A 123 -1.56 8.88 2.10
N MET A 124 -0.62 9.17 3.00
CA MET A 124 0.77 9.37 2.59
C MET A 124 1.33 8.13 1.91
N MET A 125 2.22 8.36 0.95
CA MET A 125 3.06 7.35 0.33
C MET A 125 4.53 7.70 0.53
N MET A 126 5.39 6.70 0.45
CA MET A 126 6.84 6.88 0.47
C MET A 126 7.43 6.74 -0.93
N VAL A 127 8.50 7.48 -1.15
CA VAL A 127 9.41 7.30 -2.28
C VAL A 127 10.73 6.79 -1.74
N GLY A 128 11.16 5.62 -2.23
CA GLY A 128 12.52 5.13 -2.10
C GLY A 128 13.33 5.46 -3.34
N ILE A 129 14.56 5.92 -3.18
CA ILE A 129 15.54 6.03 -4.25
C ILE A 129 16.69 5.10 -3.91
N LEU A 130 16.77 3.99 -4.64
CA LEU A 130 17.85 3.02 -4.51
C LEU A 130 19.00 3.42 -5.44
N GLU A 131 20.07 3.90 -4.86
CA GLU A 131 21.29 4.27 -5.57
C GLU A 131 22.32 3.14 -5.52
N ARG A 132 22.80 2.76 -6.68
CA ARG A 132 23.89 1.82 -6.92
C ARG A 132 25.01 2.52 -7.70
N ALA A 133 26.18 1.92 -7.80
CA ALA A 133 27.35 2.53 -8.44
C ALA A 133 27.06 3.25 -9.79
N ASN A 134 26.20 2.68 -10.64
CA ASN A 134 25.92 3.22 -11.99
C ASN A 134 24.43 3.39 -12.30
N THR A 135 23.54 3.19 -11.34
CA THR A 135 22.08 3.23 -11.56
C THR A 135 21.35 3.78 -10.37
N SER A 136 20.26 4.49 -10.64
CA SER A 136 19.30 4.92 -9.63
C SER A 136 17.93 4.37 -9.98
N GLN A 137 17.23 3.84 -9.00
CA GLN A 137 15.90 3.27 -9.18
C GLN A 137 14.92 3.86 -8.19
N LYS A 138 13.80 4.37 -8.70
CA LYS A 138 12.73 4.95 -7.91
C LYS A 138 11.70 3.88 -7.55
N LEU A 139 11.33 3.84 -6.27
CA LEU A 139 10.40 2.88 -5.68
C LEU A 139 9.26 3.65 -5.01
N TYR A 140 8.03 3.18 -5.13
CA TYR A 140 6.88 3.74 -4.41
C TYR A 140 6.34 2.71 -3.43
N ALA A 141 6.13 3.12 -2.19
CA ALA A 141 5.55 2.28 -1.15
C ALA A 141 4.32 2.95 -0.52
N PHE A 142 3.31 2.15 -0.25
CA PHE A 142 2.09 2.58 0.45
C PHE A 142 2.10 2.15 1.91
N ASN A 143 2.59 0.92 2.21
CA ASN A 143 2.77 0.43 3.57
C ASN A 143 4.20 0.64 4.08
N ASP A 144 5.17 -0.02 3.45
CA ASP A 144 6.53 -0.09 3.98
C ASP A 144 7.60 -0.35 2.92
N ILE A 145 8.82 0.08 3.26
CA ILE A 145 10.06 -0.35 2.61
C ILE A 145 10.88 -1.06 3.67
N VAL A 146 11.25 -2.31 3.40
CA VAL A 146 11.97 -3.18 4.33
C VAL A 146 13.34 -3.49 3.79
N ILE A 147 14.40 -3.22 4.56
CA ILE A 147 15.70 -3.82 4.30
C ILE A 147 15.84 -5.07 5.15
N THR A 148 16.12 -6.21 4.52
CA THR A 148 16.24 -7.47 5.21
C THR A 148 17.39 -8.32 4.65
N ARG A 149 17.85 -9.27 5.44
CA ARG A 149 18.84 -10.25 5.03
C ARG A 149 18.33 -11.13 3.86
N PRO A 150 19.20 -11.54 2.94
CA PRO A 150 18.80 -12.41 1.82
C PRO A 150 18.62 -13.88 2.22
N SER A 151 19.16 -14.29 3.37
CA SER A 151 19.08 -15.67 3.88
C SER A 151 19.05 -15.70 5.41
N ILE A 152 18.59 -16.80 5.98
CA ILE A 152 18.40 -16.98 7.44
C ILE A 152 19.73 -17.05 8.22
N SER A 153 20.87 -17.24 7.54
CA SER A 153 22.12 -17.67 8.18
C SER A 153 22.90 -16.59 8.93
N LYS A 154 22.71 -15.29 8.65
CA LYS A 154 23.47 -14.21 9.29
C LYS A 154 22.60 -12.97 9.52
N MET A 155 22.78 -12.33 10.67
CA MET A 155 22.27 -10.97 10.89
C MET A 155 22.94 -9.99 9.95
N VAL A 156 22.25 -8.91 9.62
CA VAL A 156 22.79 -7.80 8.83
C VAL A 156 23.02 -6.57 9.69
N GLU A 157 23.96 -5.74 9.27
CA GLU A 157 24.17 -4.41 9.84
C GLU A 157 23.62 -3.37 8.86
N ILE A 158 22.80 -2.46 9.39
CA ILE A 158 22.19 -1.37 8.63
C ILE A 158 22.54 -0.06 9.34
N ASP A 159 23.32 0.79 8.70
CA ASP A 159 23.56 2.16 9.12
C ASP A 159 22.38 3.02 8.68
N ALA A 160 21.83 3.78 9.60
CA ALA A 160 20.69 4.65 9.36
C ALA A 160 21.06 6.11 9.65
N TYR A 161 20.71 6.97 8.69
CA TYR A 161 20.97 8.40 8.73
C TYR A 161 19.66 9.17 8.57
N ILE A 162 19.59 10.33 9.21
CA ILE A 162 18.53 11.32 9.01
C ILE A 162 19.20 12.61 8.57
N ASP A 163 18.80 13.12 7.39
CA ASP A 163 19.36 14.33 6.76
C ASP A 163 20.91 14.33 6.70
N GLY A 164 21.47 13.16 6.44
CA GLY A 164 22.92 12.97 6.32
C GLY A 164 23.66 12.71 7.65
N GLU A 165 23.00 12.88 8.79
CA GLU A 165 23.57 12.57 10.10
C GLU A 165 23.27 11.13 10.52
N LYS A 166 24.33 10.37 10.83
CA LYS A 166 24.17 9.00 11.34
C LYS A 166 23.56 9.02 12.74
N PHE A 167 22.35 8.48 12.88
CA PHE A 167 21.68 8.40 14.18
C PHE A 167 21.73 7.02 14.81
N ASN A 168 21.85 5.93 14.02
CA ASN A 168 21.85 4.58 14.57
C ASN A 168 22.54 3.57 13.65
N ARG A 169 22.92 2.42 14.24
CA ARG A 169 23.28 1.19 13.54
C ARG A 169 22.38 0.05 14.04
N TYR A 170 21.58 -0.50 13.17
CA TYR A 170 20.74 -1.65 13.45
C TYR A 170 21.50 -2.93 13.11
N ARG A 171 21.50 -3.89 14.04
CA ARG A 171 22.02 -5.23 13.83
C ARG A 171 20.92 -6.22 14.15
N GLY A 172 20.50 -7.03 13.17
CA GLY A 172 19.39 -7.98 13.32
C GLY A 172 18.99 -8.60 11.99
N ASP A 173 17.73 -8.94 11.83
CA ASP A 173 17.18 -9.51 10.60
C ASP A 173 16.88 -8.44 9.54
N GLY A 174 16.69 -7.19 9.97
CA GLY A 174 16.41 -6.09 9.07
C GLY A 174 15.85 -4.85 9.77
N LEU A 175 15.38 -3.92 8.96
CA LEU A 175 14.73 -2.68 9.38
C LEU A 175 13.54 -2.39 8.46
N ILE A 176 12.41 -2.04 9.04
CA ILE A 176 11.19 -1.59 8.35
C ILE A 176 11.11 -0.08 8.46
N VAL A 177 10.92 0.60 7.34
CA VAL A 177 10.44 2.00 7.31
C VAL A 177 9.00 1.97 6.82
N SER A 178 8.07 2.35 7.69
CA SER A 178 6.63 2.23 7.43
C SER A 178 5.94 3.58 7.42
N THR A 179 4.88 3.69 6.61
CA THR A 179 3.88 4.75 6.71
C THR A 179 2.90 4.45 7.85
N PRO A 180 2.09 5.42 8.29
CA PRO A 180 1.00 5.13 9.24
C PRO A 180 -0.03 4.13 8.69
N THR A 181 -0.22 4.06 7.37
CA THR A 181 -1.06 3.01 6.77
C THR A 181 -0.44 1.63 6.96
N GLY A 182 0.87 1.50 6.80
CA GLY A 182 1.62 0.26 7.02
C GLY A 182 1.87 -0.09 8.49
N ALA A 183 1.52 0.80 9.44
CA ALA A 183 1.64 0.54 10.87
C ALA A 183 0.86 -0.70 11.34
N THR A 184 -0.19 -1.09 10.60
CA THR A 184 -0.98 -2.30 10.86
C THR A 184 -0.57 -3.50 10.00
N ALA A 185 0.52 -3.36 9.21
CA ALA A 185 1.09 -4.41 8.37
C ALA A 185 2.33 -5.06 9.03
N TYR A 186 3.44 -5.19 8.32
CA TYR A 186 4.64 -5.87 8.84
C TYR A 186 5.25 -5.15 10.05
N SER A 187 5.17 -3.82 10.10
CA SER A 187 5.62 -3.03 11.27
C SER A 187 4.94 -3.49 12.56
N LEU A 188 3.62 -3.76 12.55
CA LEU A 188 2.90 -4.26 13.72
C LEU A 188 3.46 -5.62 14.19
N ALA A 189 3.64 -6.56 13.27
CA ALA A 189 4.18 -7.88 13.58
C ALA A 189 5.62 -7.83 14.14
N ALA A 190 6.39 -6.80 13.78
CA ALA A 190 7.73 -6.54 14.28
C ALA A 190 7.74 -5.71 15.59
N GLY A 191 6.58 -5.41 16.19
CA GLY A 191 6.47 -4.66 17.43
C GLY A 191 6.46 -3.14 17.28
N GLY A 192 6.18 -2.64 16.08
CA GLY A 192 5.97 -1.22 15.79
C GLY A 192 4.66 -0.69 16.39
N PRO A 193 4.55 0.61 16.67
CA PRO A 193 3.35 1.22 17.22
C PRO A 193 2.23 1.28 16.16
N ILE A 194 0.99 1.19 16.61
CA ILE A 194 -0.17 1.52 15.79
C ILE A 194 -0.24 3.04 15.66
N MET A 195 -0.44 3.51 14.43
CA MET A 195 -0.62 4.92 14.15
C MET A 195 -1.94 5.19 13.43
N TYR A 196 -2.53 6.35 13.71
CA TYR A 196 -3.69 6.80 12.95
C TYR A 196 -3.28 7.04 11.49
N PRO A 197 -4.01 6.48 10.51
CA PRO A 197 -3.55 6.40 9.13
C PRO A 197 -3.33 7.72 8.40
N LEU A 198 -3.93 8.82 8.88
CA LEU A 198 -3.76 10.16 8.31
C LEU A 198 -2.66 10.99 9.00
N THR A 199 -1.95 10.42 9.98
CA THR A 199 -0.76 11.03 10.57
C THR A 199 0.34 11.17 9.53
N LYS A 200 1.17 12.20 9.64
CA LYS A 200 2.36 12.38 8.78
C LYS A 200 3.62 12.05 9.57
N ALA A 201 4.03 10.81 9.52
CA ALA A 201 5.24 10.31 10.18
C ALA A 201 5.77 9.06 9.49
N PHE A 202 7.06 8.78 9.65
CA PHE A 202 7.66 7.49 9.37
C PHE A 202 7.84 6.71 10.64
N ILE A 203 7.70 5.40 10.57
CA ILE A 203 7.96 4.47 11.66
C ILE A 203 9.14 3.60 11.25
N LEU A 204 10.23 3.65 11.99
CA LEU A 204 11.38 2.77 11.80
C LEU A 204 11.29 1.64 12.82
N THR A 205 11.04 0.42 12.37
CA THR A 205 10.85 -0.75 13.24
C THR A 205 11.94 -1.77 12.96
N PRO A 206 12.87 -2.03 13.91
CA PRO A 206 13.89 -3.06 13.74
C PRO A 206 13.26 -4.47 13.77
N ILE A 207 13.78 -5.38 12.94
CA ILE A 207 13.34 -6.79 12.88
C ILE A 207 14.33 -7.64 13.66
N CYS A 208 13.86 -8.29 14.74
CA CYS A 208 14.66 -9.17 15.60
C CYS A 208 16.04 -8.55 15.94
N PRO A 209 16.08 -7.32 16.52
CA PRO A 209 17.35 -6.67 16.82
C PRO A 209 18.15 -7.45 17.87
N HIS A 210 19.46 -7.53 17.67
CA HIS A 210 20.35 -8.21 18.62
C HIS A 210 20.56 -7.42 19.92
N SER A 211 20.27 -6.11 19.90
CA SER A 211 20.40 -5.24 21.08
C SER A 211 19.06 -5.09 21.82
N LEU A 212 19.08 -5.23 23.12
CA LEU A 212 17.90 -5.01 23.99
C LEU A 212 17.44 -3.56 24.09
N THR A 213 18.25 -2.60 23.68
CA THR A 213 17.95 -1.17 23.75
C THR A 213 17.28 -0.62 22.47
N GLN A 214 17.31 -1.38 21.40
CA GLN A 214 16.69 -0.97 20.13
C GLN A 214 15.16 -1.00 20.26
N ARG A 215 14.52 0.10 19.86
CA ARG A 215 13.07 0.29 19.88
C ARG A 215 12.60 0.88 18.57
N PRO A 216 11.35 0.67 18.18
CA PRO A 216 10.75 1.44 17.10
C PRO A 216 10.85 2.95 17.35
N LEU A 217 11.17 3.69 16.29
CA LEU A 217 11.33 5.13 16.30
C LEU A 217 10.31 5.76 15.34
N VAL A 218 9.62 6.80 15.79
CA VAL A 218 8.71 7.59 14.97
C VAL A 218 9.35 8.94 14.68
N VAL A 219 9.42 9.32 13.41
CA VAL A 219 9.99 10.60 12.97
C VAL A 219 9.04 11.34 12.02
N PRO A 220 9.10 12.67 11.96
CA PRO A 220 8.35 13.46 10.98
C PRO A 220 8.69 13.09 9.53
N THR A 221 7.80 13.44 8.60
CA THR A 221 7.97 13.13 7.16
C THR A 221 8.88 14.10 6.41
N ASP A 222 9.28 15.18 7.03
CA ASP A 222 10.17 16.21 6.44
C ASP A 222 11.61 15.71 6.33
N PHE A 223 11.96 14.67 7.08
CA PHE A 223 13.29 14.08 7.06
C PHE A 223 13.51 13.18 5.83
N THR A 224 14.76 13.18 5.35
CA THR A 224 15.26 12.15 4.45
C THR A 224 15.93 11.06 5.26
N ILE A 225 15.43 9.84 5.18
CA ILE A 225 16.03 8.67 5.80
C ILE A 225 16.96 8.02 4.77
N GLU A 226 18.23 7.84 5.12
CA GLU A 226 19.21 7.11 4.31
C GLU A 226 19.57 5.81 5.04
N LEU A 227 19.51 4.69 4.32
CA LEU A 227 19.84 3.37 4.81
C LEU A 227 20.95 2.76 3.96
N ILE A 228 21.98 2.24 4.63
CA ILE A 228 23.15 1.61 3.98
C ILE A 228 23.46 0.30 4.72
N SER A 229 23.65 -0.78 3.98
CA SER A 229 24.33 -1.96 4.54
C SER A 229 25.83 -1.85 4.20
N PRO A 230 26.70 -1.62 5.18
CA PRO A 230 28.11 -1.31 4.89
C PRO A 230 28.92 -2.52 4.43
N LYS A 231 28.51 -3.73 4.78
CA LYS A 231 29.30 -4.97 4.57
C LYS A 231 28.53 -6.11 3.95
N ASP A 232 27.20 -6.09 4.08
CA ASP A 232 26.36 -7.22 3.72
C ASP A 232 25.53 -6.94 2.47
N ARG A 233 25.27 -7.98 1.68
CA ARG A 233 24.20 -7.94 0.70
C ARG A 233 22.88 -8.00 1.43
N VAL A 234 21.93 -7.19 1.02
CA VAL A 234 20.59 -7.12 1.59
C VAL A 234 19.53 -7.06 0.48
N ILE A 235 18.28 -7.21 0.86
CA ILE A 235 17.13 -7.07 -0.04
C ILE A 235 16.29 -5.91 0.47
N ALA A 236 16.01 -4.95 -0.42
CA ALA A 236 14.96 -3.97 -0.20
C ALA A 236 13.65 -4.54 -0.72
N MET A 237 12.66 -4.72 0.15
CA MET A 237 11.31 -5.14 -0.21
C MET A 237 10.36 -3.96 -0.10
N VAL A 238 9.42 -3.86 -1.04
CA VAL A 238 8.43 -2.78 -1.11
C VAL A 238 7.04 -3.39 -0.99
N ASP A 239 6.34 -3.05 0.10
CA ASP A 239 4.98 -3.51 0.40
C ASP A 239 4.82 -5.05 0.35
N GLY A 240 5.89 -5.80 0.59
CA GLY A 240 5.89 -7.26 0.48
C GLY A 240 5.62 -7.81 -0.94
N GLN A 241 5.63 -6.96 -1.97
CA GLN A 241 5.26 -7.36 -3.34
C GLN A 241 6.44 -7.34 -4.33
N ASP A 242 7.34 -6.38 -4.19
CA ASP A 242 8.52 -6.26 -5.04
C ASP A 242 9.79 -6.34 -4.20
N SER A 243 10.85 -6.90 -4.78
CA SER A 243 12.15 -7.04 -4.10
C SER A 243 13.29 -6.60 -4.99
N TYR A 244 14.27 -5.93 -4.39
CA TYR A 244 15.43 -5.34 -5.05
C TYR A 244 16.68 -5.73 -4.30
N LYS A 245 17.65 -6.32 -4.98
CA LYS A 245 18.95 -6.66 -4.40
C LYS A 245 19.74 -5.38 -4.16
N MET A 246 20.39 -5.29 -3.02
CA MET A 246 21.34 -4.25 -2.66
C MET A 246 22.68 -4.92 -2.34
N GLU A 247 23.74 -4.44 -2.98
CA GLU A 247 25.10 -4.84 -2.63
C GLU A 247 25.62 -4.00 -1.45
N ALA A 248 26.71 -4.42 -0.84
CA ALA A 248 27.34 -3.66 0.24
C ALA A 248 27.69 -2.24 -0.24
N GLY A 249 27.28 -1.23 0.53
CA GLY A 249 27.49 0.18 0.21
C GLY A 249 26.45 0.84 -0.68
N ASP A 250 25.51 0.08 -1.28
CA ASP A 250 24.35 0.68 -1.95
C ASP A 250 23.51 1.49 -0.95
N LYS A 251 22.94 2.59 -1.43
CA LYS A 251 22.20 3.54 -0.61
C LYS A 251 20.72 3.52 -0.96
N LEU A 252 19.90 3.51 0.07
CA LEU A 252 18.46 3.66 -0.08
C LEU A 252 18.00 4.92 0.65
N TYR A 253 17.62 5.94 -0.12
CA TYR A 253 16.99 7.16 0.41
C TYR A 253 15.49 7.02 0.43
N ILE A 254 14.86 7.36 1.55
CA ILE A 254 13.40 7.28 1.74
C ILE A 254 12.88 8.65 2.15
N THR A 255 11.90 9.14 1.41
CA THR A 255 11.23 10.42 1.66
C THR A 255 9.72 10.27 1.48
N ILE A 256 8.97 11.29 1.90
CA ILE A 256 7.53 11.36 1.58
C ILE A 256 7.35 11.58 0.07
N ALA A 257 6.38 10.89 -0.52
CA ALA A 257 6.00 11.12 -1.91
C ALA A 257 5.26 12.47 -2.06
N LYS A 258 5.42 13.13 -3.21
CA LYS A 258 4.81 14.45 -3.48
C LYS A 258 3.29 14.43 -3.38
N VAL A 259 2.67 13.32 -3.72
CA VAL A 259 1.22 13.13 -3.71
C VAL A 259 0.90 11.87 -2.92
N GLY A 260 -0.12 11.92 -2.10
CA GLY A 260 -0.66 10.77 -1.39
C GLY A 260 -1.57 9.91 -2.27
N ALA A 261 -1.97 8.77 -1.75
CA ALA A 261 -2.97 7.90 -2.34
C ALA A 261 -4.36 8.27 -1.83
N LYS A 262 -5.28 8.53 -2.74
CA LYS A 262 -6.67 8.87 -2.41
C LYS A 262 -7.50 7.60 -2.31
N LEU A 263 -7.93 7.23 -1.11
CA LEU A 263 -8.80 6.08 -0.88
C LEU A 263 -10.25 6.53 -0.68
N LEU A 264 -11.16 5.91 -1.44
CA LEU A 264 -12.59 6.10 -1.30
C LEU A 264 -13.14 5.19 -0.21
N HIS A 265 -13.87 5.76 0.73
CA HIS A 265 -14.45 5.06 1.87
C HIS A 265 -15.92 5.45 2.11
N LYS A 266 -16.64 4.62 2.84
CA LYS A 266 -17.92 5.01 3.43
C LYS A 266 -17.72 6.25 4.30
N ARG A 267 -18.68 7.19 4.28
CA ARG A 267 -18.62 8.41 5.10
C ARG A 267 -18.56 8.09 6.59
N GLU A 268 -19.29 7.06 7.00
CA GLU A 268 -19.40 6.56 8.38
C GLU A 268 -18.24 5.67 8.85
N ARG A 269 -17.24 5.41 7.99
CA ARG A 269 -16.11 4.56 8.34
C ARG A 269 -15.38 5.09 9.56
N ASN A 270 -15.23 4.24 10.58
CA ASN A 270 -14.48 4.52 11.79
C ASN A 270 -13.24 3.62 11.88
N TYR A 271 -12.05 4.21 11.90
CA TYR A 271 -10.80 3.47 11.98
C TYR A 271 -10.67 2.68 13.28
N PHE A 272 -11.17 3.20 14.40
CA PHE A 272 -11.08 2.51 15.69
C PHE A 272 -11.98 1.27 15.76
N SER A 273 -13.12 1.26 15.06
CA SER A 273 -13.92 0.04 14.95
C SER A 273 -13.18 -1.03 14.14
N VAL A 274 -12.52 -0.63 13.03
CA VAL A 274 -11.69 -1.56 12.24
C VAL A 274 -10.56 -2.15 13.08
N LEU A 275 -9.91 -1.34 13.94
CA LEU A 275 -8.87 -1.83 14.86
C LEU A 275 -9.43 -2.85 15.86
N ARG A 276 -10.57 -2.57 16.51
CA ARG A 276 -11.21 -3.51 17.43
C ARG A 276 -11.54 -4.83 16.74
N ASP A 277 -12.23 -4.76 15.59
CA ASP A 277 -12.66 -5.95 14.85
C ASP A 277 -11.48 -6.81 14.36
N LYS A 278 -10.34 -6.19 14.06
CA LYS A 278 -9.17 -6.88 13.52
C LYS A 278 -8.17 -7.36 14.56
N LEU A 279 -8.05 -6.67 15.66
CA LEU A 279 -7.06 -6.94 16.70
C LEU A 279 -7.70 -7.45 18.00
N SER A 280 -9.03 -7.64 18.02
CA SER A 280 -9.78 -8.03 19.23
C SER A 280 -9.47 -7.11 20.43
N TRP A 281 -9.37 -5.79 20.16
CA TRP A 281 -9.06 -4.82 21.21
C TRP A 281 -10.23 -4.59 22.15
N GLY A 282 -9.99 -4.79 23.46
CA GLY A 282 -10.97 -4.56 24.50
C GLY A 282 -11.86 -5.77 24.78
N GLU A 283 -11.53 -6.94 24.25
CA GLU A 283 -12.14 -8.23 24.59
C GLU A 283 -11.36 -8.93 25.72
#